data_9e1fc9596f3ee615764763df1652681f
#
_entry.id   9e1fc9596f3ee615764763df1652681f
#
_cell.length_a   1.000
_cell.length_b   1.000
_cell.length_c   1.000
_cell.angle_alpha   90.00
_cell.angle_beta   90.00
_cell.angle_gamma   90.00
#
_symmetry.space_group_name_H-M   'P 1'
#
loop_
_entity.id
_entity.type
_entity.pdbx_description
1 polymer ?
#
loop_
_entity_poly.entity_id
_entity_poly.type
_entity_poly.pdbx_seq_one_letter_code
_entity_poly.pdbx_strand_id
1 'polypeptide(L)'
;MAKRVQNSFGKCHHNKGTCVEVRGDLRYVLDNTREFYLFDVVPVGAVRMTKRDRIFTNPNHIDPLKRQRHAVTKYFAFKNTLTAQALEMGYELGKWLEAVYLIPMPESWSNKKKEKMNGLPCESKPDTDNITKAIKDAMLKNDSAVWWEKAEKRWAYRGSIIIFK
;
A
#
# COMPACT_ATOMS: atom_id res chain seq x y z
N MET A 1 -8.74 11.37 29.77
CA MET A 1 -7.67 10.63 29.06
C MET A 1 -8.32 9.47 28.33
N ALA A 2 -8.51 9.56 27.03
CA ALA A 2 -9.07 8.47 26.24
C ALA A 2 -7.96 7.46 25.93
N LYS A 3 -8.12 6.20 26.33
CA LYS A 3 -7.18 5.14 26.06
C LYS A 3 -7.22 4.81 24.55
N ARG A 4 -6.07 4.96 23.90
CA ARG A 4 -5.79 4.55 22.53
C ARG A 4 -5.91 3.02 22.45
N VAL A 5 -6.90 2.51 21.77
CA VAL A 5 -6.95 1.09 21.41
C VAL A 5 -6.30 0.96 20.03
N GLN A 6 -5.00 0.68 20.02
CA GLN A 6 -4.33 0.21 18.81
C GLN A 6 -4.54 -1.29 18.73
N ASN A 7 -5.36 -1.74 17.79
CA ASN A 7 -5.26 -3.10 17.31
C ASN A 7 -3.95 -3.20 16.51
N SER A 8 -3.20 -4.28 16.70
CA SER A 8 -1.88 -4.50 16.12
C SER A 8 -1.81 -4.45 14.58
N PHE A 9 -2.92 -4.28 13.90
CA PHE A 9 -3.11 -4.35 12.46
C PHE A 9 -3.87 -3.15 11.87
N GLY A 10 -3.57 -1.97 12.31
CA GLY A 10 -3.81 -0.78 11.48
C GLY A 10 -5.25 -0.28 11.32
N LYS A 11 -6.23 -0.79 12.07
CA LYS A 11 -7.56 -0.17 12.14
C LYS A 11 -7.53 0.89 13.24
N CYS A 12 -7.55 2.17 12.87
CA CYS A 12 -7.66 3.26 13.83
C CYS A 12 -9.14 3.66 13.99
N HIS A 13 -9.72 3.41 15.18
CA HIS A 13 -10.97 4.03 15.57
C HIS A 13 -10.65 5.26 16.44
N HIS A 14 -11.02 6.43 15.97
CA HIS A 14 -10.87 7.66 16.74
C HIS A 14 -12.22 8.28 17.08
N ASN A 15 -12.43 8.53 18.37
CA ASN A 15 -13.38 9.52 18.82
C ASN A 15 -12.74 10.89 18.71
N LYS A 16 -13.27 11.74 17.82
CA LYS A 16 -13.02 13.19 17.69
C LYS A 16 -11.65 13.70 18.18
N GLY A 17 -10.71 13.82 17.31
CA GLY A 17 -9.40 14.41 17.55
C GLY A 17 -8.41 14.10 16.41
N THR A 18 -7.44 14.97 16.09
CA THR A 18 -6.47 14.80 15.01
C THR A 18 -5.61 13.54 15.19
N CYS A 19 -5.64 12.60 14.23
CA CYS A 19 -4.70 11.49 14.21
C CYS A 19 -3.34 11.98 13.72
N VAL A 20 -2.52 12.48 14.65
CA VAL A 20 -1.19 13.02 14.34
C VAL A 20 -0.14 11.90 14.22
N GLU A 21 -0.45 10.67 14.62
CA GLU A 21 0.56 9.64 14.77
C GLU A 21 0.02 8.25 14.43
N VAL A 22 0.11 7.89 13.16
CA VAL A 22 0.05 6.50 12.74
C VAL A 22 1.47 5.96 12.79
N ARG A 23 1.93 5.36 13.93
CA ARG A 23 3.31 4.96 14.23
C ARG A 23 4.29 6.13 14.19
N GLY A 24 4.67 6.71 15.30
CA GLY A 24 5.80 7.62 15.58
C GLY A 24 6.50 8.44 14.47
N ASP A 25 6.41 7.99 13.23
CA ASP A 25 7.15 8.48 12.08
C ASP A 25 6.29 9.23 11.04
N LEU A 26 4.96 9.24 11.17
CA LEU A 26 4.05 9.82 10.17
C LEU A 26 3.39 11.08 10.70
N ARG A 27 3.92 12.24 10.31
CA ARG A 27 3.24 13.53 10.46
C ARG A 27 2.26 13.76 9.30
N TYR A 28 1.36 12.80 9.07
CA TYR A 28 0.28 12.99 8.14
C TYR A 28 -0.99 13.30 8.93
N VAL A 29 -1.53 14.50 8.72
CA VAL A 29 -2.83 14.90 9.28
C VAL A 29 -3.90 14.22 8.45
N LEU A 30 -4.40 13.09 8.93
CA LEU A 30 -5.63 12.52 8.42
C LEU A 30 -6.79 13.34 8.98
N ASP A 31 -7.73 13.71 8.11
CA ASP A 31 -8.99 14.30 8.57
C ASP A 31 -9.69 13.31 9.51
N ASN A 32 -9.95 13.77 10.75
CA ASN A 32 -10.34 12.91 11.87
C ASN A 32 -11.73 12.34 11.79
N THR A 33 -12.48 12.69 10.78
CA THR A 33 -13.87 12.29 10.64
C THR A 33 -14.03 10.98 9.88
N ARG A 34 -12.95 10.46 9.28
CA ARG A 34 -13.02 9.32 8.36
C ARG A 34 -12.35 8.08 8.93
N GLU A 35 -13.03 6.95 8.83
CA GLU A 35 -12.45 5.64 9.07
C GLU A 35 -11.50 5.26 7.94
N PHE A 36 -10.41 4.59 8.27
CA PHE A 36 -9.45 4.09 7.29
C PHE A 36 -8.84 2.76 7.72
N TYR A 37 -8.32 2.04 6.75
CA TYR A 37 -7.50 0.84 6.92
C TYR A 37 -6.05 1.16 6.61
N LEU A 38 -5.13 0.74 7.49
CA LEU A 38 -3.69 0.88 7.29
C LEU A 38 -3.07 -0.48 6.95
N PHE A 39 -2.53 -0.60 5.76
CA PHE A 39 -1.79 -1.78 5.31
C PHE A 39 -0.29 -1.55 5.46
N ASP A 40 0.37 -2.41 6.26
CA ASP A 40 1.81 -2.37 6.48
C ASP A 40 2.54 -3.09 5.35
N VAL A 41 2.50 -2.51 4.19
CA VAL A 41 3.12 -3.06 2.99
C VAL A 41 3.66 -1.92 2.12
N VAL A 42 4.90 -2.08 1.63
CA VAL A 42 5.50 -1.09 0.73
C VAL A 42 4.73 -1.06 -0.59
N PRO A 43 4.21 0.11 -1.02
CA PRO A 43 3.50 0.22 -2.29
C PRO A 43 4.36 -0.24 -3.48
N VAL A 44 3.79 -1.09 -4.31
CA VAL A 44 4.44 -1.63 -5.52
C VAL A 44 3.53 -1.39 -6.71
N GLY A 45 4.11 -0.95 -7.83
CA GLY A 45 3.36 -0.82 -9.08
C GLY A 45 3.07 -2.17 -9.73
N ALA A 46 1.96 -2.24 -10.46
CA ALA A 46 1.61 -3.39 -11.27
C ALA A 46 2.71 -3.72 -12.28
N VAL A 47 2.99 -5.00 -12.46
CA VAL A 47 4.03 -5.48 -13.38
C VAL A 47 3.39 -6.07 -14.63
N ARG A 48 3.79 -5.57 -15.79
CA ARG A 48 3.39 -6.17 -17.06
C ARG A 48 4.07 -7.53 -17.22
N MET A 49 3.29 -8.59 -17.14
CA MET A 49 3.76 -9.97 -17.31
C MET A 49 4.11 -10.27 -18.76
N THR A 50 5.31 -10.80 -18.99
CA THR A 50 5.71 -11.38 -20.27
C THR A 50 5.20 -12.82 -20.39
N LYS A 51 5.26 -13.41 -21.60
CA LYS A 51 4.95 -14.84 -21.79
C LYS A 51 5.82 -15.72 -20.87
N ARG A 52 7.11 -15.38 -20.74
CA ARG A 52 8.05 -16.08 -19.87
C ARG A 52 7.63 -16.01 -18.40
N ASP A 53 7.25 -14.84 -17.90
CA ASP A 53 6.82 -14.70 -16.50
C ASP A 53 5.59 -15.57 -16.19
N ARG A 54 4.63 -15.66 -17.14
CA ARG A 54 3.42 -16.49 -16.98
C ARG A 54 3.73 -17.99 -16.90
N ILE A 55 4.74 -18.46 -17.63
CA ILE A 55 5.21 -19.85 -17.55
C ILE A 55 5.74 -20.15 -16.15
N PHE A 56 6.52 -19.22 -15.54
CA PHE A 56 7.10 -19.41 -14.21
C PHE A 56 6.12 -19.24 -13.07
N THR A 57 4.96 -18.63 -13.30
CA THR A 57 3.88 -18.55 -12.30
C THR A 57 2.98 -19.79 -12.32
N ASN A 58 3.13 -20.68 -13.30
CA ASN A 58 2.38 -21.92 -13.35
C ASN A 58 3.01 -22.96 -12.38
N PRO A 59 2.30 -23.41 -11.33
CA PRO A 59 2.83 -24.38 -10.37
C PRO A 59 3.24 -25.72 -10.98
N ASN A 60 2.73 -26.05 -12.17
CA ASN A 60 3.08 -27.27 -12.89
C ASN A 60 4.38 -27.14 -13.73
N HIS A 61 5.01 -25.97 -13.75
CA HIS A 61 6.18 -25.70 -14.58
C HIS A 61 7.37 -25.28 -13.71
N ILE A 62 7.91 -26.20 -12.94
CA ILE A 62 9.06 -25.96 -12.07
C ILE A 62 10.34 -26.25 -12.85
N ASP A 63 10.97 -25.21 -13.36
CA ASP A 63 12.35 -25.27 -13.86
C ASP A 63 13.28 -24.64 -12.81
N PRO A 64 14.04 -25.45 -12.03
CA PRO A 64 14.86 -24.95 -10.93
C PRO A 64 15.99 -24.00 -11.36
N LEU A 65 16.33 -23.98 -12.64
CA LEU A 65 17.43 -23.18 -13.20
C LEU A 65 16.98 -21.80 -13.70
N LYS A 66 15.68 -21.54 -13.77
CA LYS A 66 15.15 -20.30 -14.31
C LYS A 66 14.59 -19.43 -13.20
N ARG A 67 15.31 -18.39 -12.84
CA ARG A 67 14.86 -17.38 -11.86
C ARG A 67 13.78 -16.48 -12.46
N GLN A 68 12.68 -16.34 -11.73
CA GLN A 68 11.67 -15.31 -11.97
C GLN A 68 12.30 -13.91 -11.83
N ARG A 69 11.85 -12.94 -12.64
CA ARG A 69 12.32 -11.55 -12.50
C ARG A 69 11.99 -11.02 -11.11
N HIS A 70 12.96 -10.37 -10.47
CA HIS A 70 12.80 -9.79 -9.13
C HIS A 70 11.54 -8.89 -9.00
N ALA A 71 11.24 -8.11 -10.05
CA ALA A 71 10.04 -7.27 -10.06
C ALA A 71 8.73 -8.07 -9.97
N VAL A 72 8.68 -9.24 -10.62
CA VAL A 72 7.52 -10.14 -10.60
C VAL A 72 7.39 -10.80 -9.22
N THR A 73 8.50 -11.28 -8.66
CA THR A 73 8.51 -11.85 -7.31
C THR A 73 8.06 -10.83 -6.27
N LYS A 74 8.59 -9.59 -6.34
CA LYS A 74 8.19 -8.50 -5.45
C LYS A 74 6.71 -8.15 -5.59
N TYR A 75 6.19 -8.14 -6.81
CA TYR A 75 4.78 -7.87 -7.08
C TYR A 75 3.86 -8.93 -6.47
N PHE A 76 4.19 -10.23 -6.61
CA PHE A 76 3.39 -11.29 -5.99
C PHE A 76 3.48 -11.28 -4.47
N ALA A 77 4.67 -11.04 -3.91
CA ALA A 77 4.83 -10.89 -2.47
C ALA A 77 3.94 -9.74 -1.94
N PHE A 78 3.95 -8.59 -2.64
CA PHE A 78 3.06 -7.47 -2.33
C PHE A 78 1.59 -7.89 -2.34
N LYS A 79 1.13 -8.54 -3.42
CA LYS A 79 -0.28 -8.99 -3.54
C LYS A 79 -0.67 -9.92 -2.39
N ASN A 80 0.15 -10.92 -2.11
CA ASN A 80 -0.12 -11.89 -1.04
C ASN A 80 -0.19 -11.22 0.34
N THR A 81 0.76 -10.33 0.65
CA THR A 81 0.77 -9.59 1.93
C THR A 81 -0.45 -8.69 2.05
N LEU A 82 -0.79 -7.94 0.98
CA LEU A 82 -1.94 -7.04 0.98
C LEU A 82 -3.26 -7.81 1.17
N THR A 83 -3.43 -8.92 0.45
CA THR A 83 -4.63 -9.78 0.56
C THR A 83 -4.75 -10.41 1.94
N ALA A 84 -3.63 -10.89 2.51
CA ALA A 84 -3.62 -11.46 3.86
C ALA A 84 -4.04 -10.43 4.92
N GLN A 85 -3.48 -9.22 4.87
CA GLN A 85 -3.86 -8.14 5.78
C GLN A 85 -5.31 -7.69 5.58
N ALA A 86 -5.81 -7.64 4.34
CA ALA A 86 -7.20 -7.32 4.06
C ALA A 86 -8.15 -8.34 4.71
N LEU A 87 -7.85 -9.63 4.53
CA LEU A 87 -8.63 -10.71 5.13
C LEU A 87 -8.63 -10.63 6.66
N GLU A 88 -7.48 -10.40 7.27
CA GLU A 88 -7.33 -10.28 8.72
C GLU A 88 -8.10 -9.09 9.30
N MET A 89 -8.11 -7.96 8.59
CA MET A 89 -8.86 -6.75 8.98
C MET A 89 -10.35 -6.82 8.63
N GLY A 90 -10.81 -7.86 7.91
CA GLY A 90 -12.16 -7.93 7.36
C GLY A 90 -12.44 -6.80 6.36
N TYR A 91 -11.42 -6.39 5.59
CA TYR A 91 -11.55 -5.37 4.56
C TYR A 91 -11.85 -5.99 3.20
N GLU A 92 -12.86 -5.47 2.54
CA GLU A 92 -13.19 -5.79 1.15
C GLU A 92 -13.21 -4.51 0.32
N LEU A 93 -12.50 -4.52 -0.82
CA LEU A 93 -12.50 -3.40 -1.75
C LEU A 93 -13.85 -3.33 -2.46
N GLY A 94 -14.54 -2.22 -2.26
CA GLY A 94 -15.84 -1.96 -2.85
C GLY A 94 -15.76 -1.40 -4.27
N LYS A 95 -16.77 -0.61 -4.63
CA LYS A 95 -16.92 0.00 -5.97
C LYS A 95 -16.15 1.32 -6.14
N TRP A 96 -15.50 1.81 -5.10
CA TRP A 96 -14.71 3.02 -5.09
C TRP A 96 -13.45 2.82 -4.24
N LEU A 97 -12.39 3.54 -4.56
CA LEU A 97 -11.11 3.48 -3.86
C LEU A 97 -10.61 4.90 -3.61
N GLU A 98 -10.44 5.26 -2.35
CA GLU A 98 -9.68 6.45 -1.96
C GLU A 98 -8.49 6.02 -1.12
N ALA A 99 -7.27 6.38 -1.54
CA ALA A 99 -6.05 5.86 -0.92
C ALA A 99 -4.93 6.89 -0.85
N VAL A 100 -4.07 6.73 0.15
CA VAL A 100 -2.79 7.42 0.27
C VAL A 100 -1.67 6.38 0.29
N TYR A 101 -0.73 6.52 -0.65
CA TYR A 101 0.43 5.64 -0.77
C TYR A 101 1.64 6.30 -0.13
N LEU A 102 2.12 5.72 0.94
CA LEU A 102 3.28 6.17 1.67
C LEU A 102 4.52 5.48 1.11
N ILE A 103 5.32 6.25 0.39
CA ILE A 103 6.52 5.74 -0.29
C ILE A 103 7.72 5.92 0.62
N PRO A 104 8.49 4.86 0.91
CA PRO A 104 9.67 4.97 1.75
C PRO A 104 10.72 5.85 1.09
N MET A 105 11.26 6.79 1.87
CA MET A 105 12.35 7.66 1.43
C MET A 105 13.63 6.84 1.22
N PRO A 106 14.46 7.18 0.22
CA PRO A 106 15.74 6.52 -0.02
C PRO A 106 16.63 6.49 1.22
N GLU A 107 17.29 5.36 1.47
CA GLU A 107 18.21 5.22 2.60
C GLU A 107 19.40 6.21 2.52
N SER A 108 19.81 6.55 1.30
CA SER A 108 20.90 7.49 1.01
C SER A 108 20.59 8.95 1.40
N TRP A 109 19.34 9.27 1.72
CA TRP A 109 19.02 10.63 2.15
C TRP A 109 19.44 10.88 3.59
N SER A 110 20.02 12.07 3.85
CA SER A 110 20.33 12.50 5.21
C SER A 110 19.06 12.63 6.07
N ASN A 111 19.20 12.46 7.39
CA ASN A 111 18.09 12.59 8.33
C ASN A 111 17.37 13.94 8.21
N LYS A 112 18.13 15.03 8.07
CA LYS A 112 17.59 16.38 7.86
C LYS A 112 16.74 16.48 6.60
N LYS A 113 17.16 15.81 5.49
CA LYS A 113 16.37 15.76 4.27
C LYS A 113 15.11 14.92 4.45
N LYS A 114 15.21 13.76 5.10
CA LYS A 114 14.05 12.90 5.39
C LYS A 114 13.02 13.63 6.24
N GLU A 115 13.45 14.31 7.27
CA GLU A 115 12.56 15.11 8.13
C GLU A 115 11.81 16.20 7.35
N LYS A 116 12.52 16.92 6.45
CA LYS A 116 11.92 17.94 5.60
C LYS A 116 10.92 17.35 4.61
N MET A 117 11.22 16.18 4.04
CA MET A 117 10.40 15.57 2.97
C MET A 117 9.25 14.74 3.49
N ASN A 118 9.27 14.33 4.77
CA ASN A 118 8.23 13.49 5.34
C ASN A 118 6.83 14.12 5.21
N GLY A 119 5.89 13.38 4.63
CA GLY A 119 4.52 13.83 4.37
C GLY A 119 4.34 14.70 3.11
N LEU A 120 5.42 15.13 2.45
CA LEU A 120 5.32 15.89 1.21
C LEU A 120 4.96 14.98 0.01
N PRO A 121 4.37 15.54 -1.07
CA PRO A 121 4.09 14.78 -2.28
C PRO A 121 5.32 14.07 -2.83
N CYS A 122 5.13 12.83 -3.30
CA CYS A 122 6.16 12.00 -3.88
C CYS A 122 6.02 11.92 -5.40
N GLU A 123 6.97 12.45 -6.14
CA GLU A 123 6.98 12.43 -7.61
C GLU A 123 7.78 11.25 -8.21
N SER A 124 8.36 10.39 -7.36
CA SER A 124 9.14 9.24 -7.80
C SER A 124 8.26 8.06 -8.22
N LYS A 125 8.82 7.15 -9.00
CA LYS A 125 8.18 5.85 -9.31
C LYS A 125 7.98 5.01 -8.04
N PRO A 126 6.97 4.11 -8.04
CA PRO A 126 6.03 3.80 -9.11
C PRO A 126 4.94 4.88 -9.27
N ASP A 127 4.32 4.94 -10.45
CA ASP A 127 3.24 5.89 -10.74
C ASP A 127 1.99 5.53 -9.94
N THR A 128 1.17 6.53 -9.64
CA THR A 128 0.00 6.38 -8.76
C THR A 128 -1.02 5.39 -9.32
N ASP A 129 -1.31 5.48 -10.61
CA ASP A 129 -2.20 4.56 -11.35
C ASP A 129 -1.69 3.12 -11.32
N ASN A 130 -0.38 2.91 -11.45
CA ASN A 130 0.23 1.59 -11.38
C ASN A 130 0.11 0.96 -9.98
N ILE A 131 0.21 1.75 -8.91
CA ILE A 131 -0.01 1.26 -7.54
C ILE A 131 -1.50 0.93 -7.37
N THR A 132 -2.39 1.83 -7.78
CA THR A 132 -3.84 1.61 -7.74
C THR A 132 -4.23 0.33 -8.48
N LYS A 133 -3.66 0.11 -9.67
CA LYS A 133 -3.86 -1.13 -10.43
C LYS A 133 -3.40 -2.35 -9.65
N ALA A 134 -2.22 -2.29 -9.02
CA ALA A 134 -1.69 -3.43 -8.25
C ALA A 134 -2.60 -3.80 -7.06
N ILE A 135 -3.22 -2.81 -6.42
CA ILE A 135 -4.19 -3.02 -5.34
C ILE A 135 -5.47 -3.67 -5.87
N LYS A 136 -6.03 -3.15 -6.97
CA LYS A 136 -7.20 -3.74 -7.62
C LYS A 136 -6.94 -5.18 -8.06
N ASP A 137 -5.80 -5.45 -8.70
CA ASP A 137 -5.37 -6.78 -9.11
C ASP A 137 -5.15 -7.75 -7.92
N ALA A 138 -4.88 -7.24 -6.72
CA ALA A 138 -4.72 -8.04 -5.51
C ALA A 138 -6.06 -8.40 -4.87
N MET A 139 -7.01 -7.47 -4.85
CA MET A 139 -8.23 -7.57 -4.04
C MET A 139 -9.47 -7.94 -4.86
N LEU A 140 -9.44 -7.76 -6.18
CA LEU A 140 -10.60 -7.98 -7.04
C LEU A 140 -10.31 -9.04 -8.11
N LYS A 141 -11.33 -9.84 -8.44
CA LYS A 141 -11.31 -10.71 -9.62
C LYS A 141 -11.45 -9.90 -10.92
N ASN A 142 -12.17 -8.79 -10.86
CA ASN A 142 -12.41 -7.88 -11.98
C ASN A 142 -12.18 -6.43 -11.50
N ASP A 143 -11.11 -5.80 -11.98
CA ASP A 143 -10.71 -4.44 -11.63
C ASP A 143 -11.68 -3.36 -12.15
N SER A 144 -12.49 -3.68 -13.17
CA SER A 144 -13.53 -2.79 -13.70
C SER A 144 -14.70 -2.54 -12.73
N ALA A 145 -14.78 -3.31 -11.62
CA ALA A 145 -15.79 -3.10 -10.60
C ALA A 145 -15.62 -1.75 -9.86
N VAL A 146 -14.39 -1.22 -9.81
CA VAL A 146 -14.11 0.10 -9.23
C VAL A 146 -14.36 1.17 -10.28
N TRP A 147 -15.42 1.94 -10.11
CA TRP A 147 -15.83 2.99 -11.04
C TRP A 147 -15.36 4.40 -10.62
N TRP A 148 -14.90 4.57 -9.38
CA TRP A 148 -14.37 5.82 -8.87
C TRP A 148 -13.09 5.57 -8.08
N GLU A 149 -12.06 6.39 -8.35
CA GLU A 149 -10.80 6.31 -7.62
C GLU A 149 -10.19 7.69 -7.39
N LYS A 150 -9.58 7.84 -6.21
CA LYS A 150 -8.76 8.99 -5.83
C LYS A 150 -7.56 8.48 -5.07
N ALA A 151 -6.37 8.82 -5.52
CA ALA A 151 -5.14 8.38 -4.87
C ALA A 151 -4.05 9.44 -4.92
N GLU A 152 -3.25 9.48 -3.88
CA GLU A 152 -2.07 10.33 -3.80
C GLU A 152 -0.86 9.57 -3.26
N LYS A 153 0.34 10.06 -3.58
CA LYS A 153 1.61 9.52 -3.07
C LYS A 153 2.30 10.55 -2.20
N ARG A 154 2.84 10.10 -1.06
CA ARG A 154 3.62 10.94 -0.16
C ARG A 154 4.87 10.22 0.31
N TRP A 155 5.90 10.99 0.61
CA TRP A 155 7.11 10.47 1.23
C TRP A 155 6.85 10.10 2.68
N ALA A 156 7.42 8.97 3.11
CA ALA A 156 7.37 8.53 4.51
C ALA A 156 8.65 7.79 4.90
N TYR A 157 8.89 7.62 6.19
CA TYR A 157 9.99 6.80 6.68
C TYR A 157 9.79 5.32 6.37
N ARG A 158 8.54 4.86 6.38
CA ARG A 158 8.16 3.47 6.07
C ARG A 158 7.09 3.44 4.99
N GLY A 159 7.16 2.41 4.14
CA GLY A 159 6.15 2.19 3.12
C GLY A 159 4.88 1.60 3.74
N SER A 160 3.74 2.21 3.43
CA SER A 160 2.42 1.69 3.80
C SER A 160 1.32 2.23 2.87
N ILE A 161 0.13 1.65 2.97
CA ILE A 161 -1.04 2.07 2.20
C ILE A 161 -2.16 2.38 3.19
N ILE A 162 -2.75 3.56 3.04
CA ILE A 162 -3.95 3.98 3.77
C ILE A 162 -5.11 3.94 2.78
N ILE A 163 -6.18 3.22 3.10
CA ILE A 163 -7.41 3.19 2.31
C ILE A 163 -8.55 3.69 3.20
N PHE A 164 -9.25 4.71 2.72
CA PHE A 164 -10.42 5.26 3.40
C PHE A 164 -11.64 4.39 3.17
N LYS A 165 -12.54 4.40 4.18
CA LYS A 165 -13.81 3.67 4.15
C LYS A 165 -14.91 4.51 3.56
#